data_4df3d2b0d8376d47a13f7b980da2eba8
#
_entry.id   4df3d2b0d8376d47a13f7b980da2eba8
#
_cell.length_a   1.000
_cell.length_b   1.000
_cell.length_c   1.000
_cell.angle_alpha   90.00
_cell.angle_beta   90.00
_cell.angle_gamma   90.00
#
_symmetry.space_group_name_H-M   'P 1'
#
loop_
_entity.id
_entity.type
_entity.pdbx_description
1 polymer ?
#
loop_
_entity_poly.entity_id
_entity_poly.type
_entity_poly.pdbx_seq_one_letter_code
_entity_poly.pdbx_strand_id
1 'polypeptide(L)'
;MIAAAREVYAEGGLQAPFSAVAKRAGVGQGSLYRHFPDRTALAVAVFQDNVRDLEDHTAPPDRTIDDLLDRVVDQAVVSTAFIELITADLSDRRVASLGARFQALVDRLVARDRAAGRIGSHVETDDVTMATSMLATEVARAEPALRPAAARRARALFAAAFAPR
;
A
#
# COMPACT_ATOMS: atom_id res chain seq x y z
N MET A 1 1.92 -9.38 17.70
CA MET A 1 1.39 -10.19 16.58
C MET A 1 1.36 -9.42 15.27
N ILE A 2 0.73 -8.25 15.18
CA ILE A 2 0.66 -7.47 13.91
C ILE A 2 2.06 -7.09 13.41
N ALA A 3 2.95 -6.58 14.27
CA ALA A 3 4.32 -6.25 13.88
C ALA A 3 5.08 -7.47 13.32
N ALA A 4 4.96 -8.64 13.99
CA ALA A 4 5.57 -9.88 13.51
C ALA A 4 4.96 -10.35 12.17
N ALA A 5 3.66 -10.17 11.97
CA ALA A 5 3.01 -10.49 10.70
C ALA A 5 3.51 -9.57 9.57
N ARG A 6 3.70 -8.28 9.85
CA ARG A 6 4.26 -7.31 8.90
C ARG A 6 5.65 -7.73 8.42
N GLU A 7 6.53 -8.13 9.35
CA GLU A 7 7.87 -8.62 9.02
C GLU A 7 7.82 -9.91 8.17
N VAL A 8 6.99 -10.87 8.59
CA VAL A 8 6.85 -12.15 7.88
C VAL A 8 6.27 -11.96 6.47
N TYR A 9 5.29 -11.05 6.30
CA TYR A 9 4.75 -10.73 4.98
C TYR A 9 5.73 -9.94 4.11
N ALA A 10 6.58 -9.12 4.71
CA ALA A 10 7.65 -8.43 4.00
C ALA A 10 8.72 -9.40 3.45
N GLU A 11 8.99 -10.51 4.17
CA GLU A 11 9.98 -11.51 3.79
C GLU A 11 9.41 -12.57 2.82
N GLY A 12 8.18 -13.03 3.07
CA GLY A 12 7.59 -14.22 2.41
C GLY A 12 6.27 -13.98 1.70
N GLY A 13 5.81 -12.73 1.57
CA GLY A 13 4.52 -12.38 0.97
C GLY A 13 3.32 -12.90 1.78
N LEU A 14 2.12 -12.74 1.22
CA LEU A 14 0.86 -13.18 1.87
C LEU A 14 0.75 -14.70 2.04
N GLN A 15 1.53 -15.48 1.29
CA GLN A 15 1.51 -16.95 1.36
C GLN A 15 2.30 -17.49 2.54
N ALA A 16 3.02 -16.65 3.27
CA ALA A 16 3.76 -17.05 4.45
C ALA A 16 2.86 -17.79 5.48
N PRO A 17 3.32 -18.90 6.06
CA PRO A 17 2.47 -19.71 6.94
C PRO A 17 2.20 -19.01 8.27
N PHE A 18 1.01 -19.22 8.83
CA PHE A 18 0.62 -18.70 10.15
C PHE A 18 1.60 -19.11 11.27
N SER A 19 2.19 -20.30 11.15
CA SER A 19 3.22 -20.78 12.07
C SER A 19 4.46 -19.88 12.09
N ALA A 20 4.85 -19.30 10.96
CA ALA A 20 5.97 -18.37 10.91
C ALA A 20 5.66 -17.08 11.67
N VAL A 21 4.42 -16.57 11.55
CA VAL A 21 3.96 -15.40 12.30
C VAL A 21 3.91 -15.70 13.81
N ALA A 22 3.34 -16.84 14.21
CA ALA A 22 3.29 -17.24 15.61
C ALA A 22 4.70 -17.36 16.22
N LYS A 23 5.61 -17.99 15.50
CA LYS A 23 7.02 -18.15 15.90
C LYS A 23 7.71 -16.78 16.04
N ARG A 24 7.56 -15.89 15.06
CA ARG A 24 8.14 -14.54 15.06
C ARG A 24 7.56 -13.69 16.20
N ALA A 25 6.26 -13.84 16.50
CA ALA A 25 5.57 -13.14 17.57
C ALA A 25 5.82 -13.70 18.97
N GLY A 26 6.48 -14.84 19.09
CA GLY A 26 6.70 -15.54 20.38
C GLY A 26 5.41 -16.04 21.04
N VAL A 27 4.38 -16.38 20.25
CA VAL A 27 3.08 -16.87 20.74
C VAL A 27 2.75 -18.25 20.20
N GLY A 28 1.88 -18.98 20.89
CA GLY A 28 1.35 -20.25 20.38
C GLY A 28 0.39 -20.01 19.19
N GLN A 29 0.37 -20.94 18.23
CA GLN A 29 -0.55 -20.87 17.07
C GLN A 29 -2.02 -20.73 17.51
N GLY A 30 -2.45 -21.47 18.55
CA GLY A 30 -3.81 -21.37 19.07
C GLY A 30 -4.14 -19.97 19.61
N SER A 31 -3.15 -19.22 20.10
CA SER A 31 -3.35 -17.82 20.50
C SER A 31 -3.52 -16.93 19.28
N LEU A 32 -2.73 -17.15 18.23
CA LEU A 32 -2.86 -16.39 16.98
C LEU A 32 -4.24 -16.61 16.33
N TYR A 33 -4.70 -17.87 16.23
CA TYR A 33 -6.03 -18.19 15.68
C TYR A 33 -7.21 -17.65 16.49
N ARG A 34 -7.07 -17.48 17.80
CA ARG A 34 -8.10 -16.82 18.63
C ARG A 34 -8.27 -15.34 18.31
N HIS A 35 -7.19 -14.65 17.93
CA HIS A 35 -7.22 -13.24 17.58
C HIS A 35 -7.54 -13.00 16.09
N PHE A 36 -7.06 -13.90 15.24
CA PHE A 36 -7.22 -13.81 13.79
C PHE A 36 -7.73 -15.17 13.28
N PRO A 37 -9.05 -15.30 13.05
CA PRO A 37 -9.66 -16.58 12.71
C PRO A 37 -9.18 -17.15 11.37
N ASP A 38 -8.70 -16.30 10.49
CA ASP A 38 -8.18 -16.65 9.17
C ASP A 38 -7.01 -15.74 8.75
N ARG A 39 -6.35 -16.11 7.65
CA ARG A 39 -5.22 -15.33 7.10
C ARG A 39 -5.65 -13.94 6.65
N THR A 40 -6.83 -13.83 6.07
CA THR A 40 -7.37 -12.56 5.61
C THR A 40 -7.57 -11.60 6.79
N ALA A 41 -8.09 -12.08 7.93
CA ALA A 41 -8.24 -11.25 9.13
C ALA A 41 -6.91 -10.68 9.61
N LEU A 42 -5.86 -11.51 9.64
CA LEU A 42 -4.53 -11.04 10.02
C LEU A 42 -3.95 -10.06 9.00
N ALA A 43 -4.05 -10.36 7.71
CA ALA A 43 -3.57 -9.49 6.63
C ALA A 43 -4.29 -8.14 6.66
N VAL A 44 -5.62 -8.13 6.77
CA VAL A 44 -6.41 -6.91 6.90
C VAL A 44 -5.94 -6.07 8.10
N ALA A 45 -5.70 -6.70 9.25
CA ALA A 45 -5.23 -5.99 10.45
C ALA A 45 -3.84 -5.35 10.24
N VAL A 46 -2.93 -6.05 9.54
CA VAL A 46 -1.61 -5.49 9.17
C VAL A 46 -1.77 -4.27 8.25
N PHE A 47 -2.60 -4.40 7.21
CA PHE A 47 -2.73 -3.35 6.19
C PHE A 47 -3.64 -2.20 6.60
N GLN A 48 -4.53 -2.38 7.58
CA GLN A 48 -5.27 -1.27 8.18
C GLN A 48 -4.34 -0.20 8.75
N ASP A 49 -3.26 -0.60 9.41
CA ASP A 49 -2.27 0.34 9.92
C ASP A 49 -1.51 1.05 8.80
N ASN A 50 -1.22 0.32 7.70
CA ASN A 50 -0.55 0.93 6.54
C ASN A 50 -1.43 1.97 5.85
N VAL A 51 -2.72 1.66 5.62
CA VAL A 51 -3.66 2.61 5.02
C VAL A 51 -3.87 3.81 5.95
N ARG A 52 -3.97 3.59 7.26
CA ARG A 52 -4.05 4.69 8.24
C ARG A 52 -2.82 5.59 8.17
N ASP A 53 -1.62 5.02 8.11
CA ASP A 53 -0.39 5.79 7.97
C ASP A 53 -0.36 6.63 6.68
N LEU A 54 -0.85 6.08 5.55
CA LEU A 54 -1.01 6.85 4.31
C LEU A 54 -2.05 7.97 4.47
N GLU A 55 -3.20 7.68 5.10
CA GLU A 55 -4.24 8.68 5.38
C GLU A 55 -3.70 9.82 6.24
N ASP A 56 -3.01 9.51 7.34
CA ASP A 56 -2.44 10.49 8.27
C ASP A 56 -1.34 11.32 7.59
N HIS A 57 -0.46 10.67 6.81
CA HIS A 57 0.61 11.34 6.09
C HIS A 57 0.07 12.33 5.03
N THR A 58 -1.02 11.99 4.36
CA THR A 58 -1.61 12.79 3.29
C THR A 58 -2.77 13.69 3.75
N ALA A 59 -3.13 13.67 5.05
CA ALA A 59 -4.19 14.50 5.63
C ALA A 59 -3.93 15.99 5.52
N PRO A 60 -2.70 16.52 5.79
CA PRO A 60 -2.43 17.95 5.68
C PRO A 60 -2.78 18.51 4.30
N PRO A 61 -3.33 19.74 4.21
CA PRO A 61 -3.84 20.30 2.96
C PRO A 61 -2.77 20.60 1.89
N ASP A 62 -1.52 20.69 2.29
CA ASP A 62 -0.36 20.91 1.43
C ASP A 62 0.20 19.62 0.83
N ARG A 63 -0.23 18.46 1.32
CA ARG A 63 0.22 17.16 0.81
C ARG A 63 -0.37 16.87 -0.58
N THR A 64 0.41 16.16 -1.39
CA THR A 64 0.18 15.93 -2.82
C THR A 64 0.18 14.45 -3.16
N ILE A 65 -0.11 14.12 -4.41
CA ILE A 65 0.10 12.76 -4.96
C ILE A 65 1.58 12.36 -4.84
N ASP A 66 2.52 13.29 -5.00
CA ASP A 66 3.95 12.99 -4.85
C ASP A 66 4.29 12.53 -3.42
N ASP A 67 3.70 13.16 -2.39
CA ASP A 67 3.87 12.73 -0.99
C ASP A 67 3.30 11.32 -0.75
N LEU A 68 2.17 10.98 -1.40
CA LEU A 68 1.62 9.62 -1.37
C LEU A 68 2.61 8.63 -2.00
N LEU A 69 3.13 8.94 -3.19
CA LEU A 69 4.07 8.07 -3.89
C LEU A 69 5.37 7.88 -3.10
N ASP A 70 5.88 8.92 -2.44
CA ASP A 70 7.03 8.81 -1.55
C ASP A 70 6.75 7.86 -0.39
N ARG A 71 5.60 8.01 0.26
CA ARG A 71 5.23 7.14 1.39
C ARG A 71 5.03 5.69 0.96
N VAL A 72 4.51 5.47 -0.25
CA VAL A 72 4.39 4.13 -0.84
C VAL A 72 5.76 3.51 -1.10
N VAL A 73 6.76 4.27 -1.55
CA VAL A 73 8.15 3.80 -1.71
C VAL A 73 8.73 3.34 -0.37
N ASP A 74 8.52 4.11 0.71
CA ASP A 74 8.98 3.75 2.05
C ASP A 74 8.36 2.44 2.55
N GLN A 75 7.15 2.14 2.10
CA GLN A 75 6.39 0.94 2.46
C GLN A 75 6.38 -0.14 1.36
N ALA A 76 7.19 0.00 0.29
CA ALA A 76 7.02 -0.76 -0.96
C ALA A 76 6.90 -2.29 -0.77
N VAL A 77 7.72 -2.88 0.13
CA VAL A 77 7.68 -4.33 0.37
C VAL A 77 6.35 -4.76 1.00
N VAL A 78 5.82 -3.96 1.93
CA VAL A 78 4.53 -4.20 2.59
C VAL A 78 3.38 -3.85 1.64
N SER A 79 3.53 -2.80 0.85
CA SER A 79 2.52 -2.36 -0.12
C SER A 79 2.26 -3.40 -1.22
N THR A 80 3.27 -4.16 -1.64
CA THR A 80 3.09 -5.24 -2.63
C THR A 80 2.18 -6.33 -2.08
N ALA A 81 2.40 -6.78 -0.85
CA ALA A 81 1.53 -7.76 -0.20
C ALA A 81 0.11 -7.21 0.02
N PHE A 82 -0.04 -5.89 0.23
CA PHE A 82 -1.36 -5.23 0.27
C PHE A 82 -2.07 -5.29 -1.09
N ILE A 83 -1.37 -4.98 -2.18
CA ILE A 83 -1.93 -5.07 -3.53
C ILE A 83 -2.37 -6.51 -3.83
N GLU A 84 -1.56 -7.50 -3.48
CA GLU A 84 -1.91 -8.91 -3.62
C GLU A 84 -3.20 -9.25 -2.83
N LEU A 85 -3.33 -8.73 -1.61
CA LEU A 85 -4.54 -8.95 -0.80
C LEU A 85 -5.79 -8.39 -1.45
N ILE A 86 -5.77 -7.11 -1.85
CA ILE A 86 -6.96 -6.46 -2.41
C ILE A 86 -7.35 -6.99 -3.79
N THR A 87 -6.42 -7.64 -4.50
CA THR A 87 -6.69 -8.25 -5.81
C THR A 87 -7.10 -9.73 -5.72
N ALA A 88 -6.72 -10.42 -4.63
CA ALA A 88 -6.95 -11.86 -4.51
C ALA A 88 -8.39 -12.23 -4.15
N ASP A 89 -9.08 -11.43 -3.33
CA ASP A 89 -10.45 -11.71 -2.90
C ASP A 89 -11.24 -10.42 -2.65
N LEU A 90 -11.75 -9.85 -3.74
CA LEU A 90 -12.62 -8.66 -3.70
C LEU A 90 -14.01 -8.95 -3.07
N SER A 91 -14.38 -10.23 -2.90
CA SER A 91 -15.65 -10.61 -2.29
C SER A 91 -15.63 -10.53 -0.76
N ASP A 92 -14.46 -10.57 -0.14
CA ASP A 92 -14.32 -10.38 1.30
C ASP A 92 -14.61 -8.92 1.68
N ARG A 93 -15.65 -8.71 2.45
CA ARG A 93 -16.08 -7.34 2.86
C ARG A 93 -15.00 -6.57 3.61
N ARG A 94 -14.11 -7.26 4.34
CA ARG A 94 -13.00 -6.63 5.07
C ARG A 94 -11.97 -6.08 4.09
N VAL A 95 -11.66 -6.86 3.06
CA VAL A 95 -10.73 -6.48 1.98
C VAL A 95 -11.34 -5.34 1.16
N ALA A 96 -12.62 -5.46 0.75
CA ALA A 96 -13.32 -4.43 0.01
C ALA A 96 -13.36 -3.09 0.77
N SER A 97 -13.60 -3.13 2.08
CA SER A 97 -13.60 -1.93 2.93
C SER A 97 -12.21 -1.25 2.98
N LEU A 98 -11.14 -2.04 3.02
CA LEU A 98 -9.78 -1.53 3.03
C LEU A 98 -9.41 -0.89 1.67
N GLY A 99 -9.78 -1.53 0.58
CA GLY A 99 -9.63 -0.99 -0.77
C GLY A 99 -10.40 0.32 -0.96
N ALA A 100 -11.64 0.39 -0.48
CA ALA A 100 -12.46 1.60 -0.54
C ALA A 100 -11.86 2.79 0.23
N ARG A 101 -11.21 2.53 1.38
CA ARG A 101 -10.49 3.57 2.13
C ARG A 101 -9.30 4.13 1.33
N PHE A 102 -8.51 3.24 0.74
CA PHE A 102 -7.39 3.65 -0.12
C PHE A 102 -7.89 4.46 -1.33
N GLN A 103 -8.95 3.99 -2.00
CA GLN A 103 -9.56 4.72 -3.11
C GLN A 103 -10.02 6.12 -2.70
N ALA A 104 -10.73 6.25 -1.57
CA ALA A 104 -11.17 7.55 -1.05
C ALA A 104 -10.00 8.50 -0.71
N LEU A 105 -8.86 7.95 -0.27
CA LEU A 105 -7.63 8.73 -0.07
C LEU A 105 -7.12 9.27 -1.40
N VAL A 106 -7.01 8.42 -2.42
CA VAL A 106 -6.53 8.83 -3.77
C VAL A 106 -7.49 9.85 -4.39
N ASP A 107 -8.82 9.64 -4.30
CA ASP A 107 -9.82 10.59 -4.78
C ASP A 107 -9.61 12.00 -4.23
N ARG A 108 -9.36 12.11 -2.91
CA ARG A 108 -9.11 13.40 -2.27
C ARG A 108 -7.84 14.08 -2.79
N LEU A 109 -6.77 13.30 -3.00
CA LEU A 109 -5.51 13.85 -3.53
C LEU A 109 -5.64 14.30 -4.97
N VAL A 110 -6.28 13.49 -5.82
CA VAL A 110 -6.56 13.84 -7.22
C VAL A 110 -7.38 15.12 -7.31
N ALA A 111 -8.47 15.23 -6.54
CA ALA A 111 -9.30 16.44 -6.51
C ALA A 111 -8.49 17.67 -6.06
N ARG A 112 -7.66 17.54 -5.03
CA ARG A 112 -6.81 18.59 -4.49
C ARG A 112 -5.76 19.04 -5.48
N ASP A 113 -5.03 18.12 -6.07
CA ASP A 113 -3.92 18.42 -6.99
C ASP A 113 -4.44 18.96 -8.31
N ARG A 114 -5.60 18.49 -8.77
CA ARG A 114 -6.30 19.04 -9.95
C ARG A 114 -6.76 20.48 -9.70
N ALA A 115 -7.39 20.75 -8.56
CA ALA A 115 -7.82 22.10 -8.18
C ALA A 115 -6.66 23.10 -8.06
N ALA A 116 -5.49 22.63 -7.65
CA ALA A 116 -4.26 23.40 -7.53
C ALA A 116 -3.48 23.50 -8.85
N GLY A 117 -3.94 22.87 -9.94
CA GLY A 117 -3.25 22.86 -11.25
C GLY A 117 -1.93 22.07 -11.25
N ARG A 118 -1.71 21.19 -10.25
CA ARG A 118 -0.49 20.36 -10.18
C ARG A 118 -0.52 19.17 -11.12
N ILE A 119 -1.72 18.70 -11.44
CA ILE A 119 -1.94 17.62 -12.41
C ILE A 119 -2.93 18.05 -13.49
N GLY A 120 -2.86 17.38 -14.65
CA GLY A 120 -3.77 17.64 -15.77
C GLY A 120 -5.20 17.17 -15.49
N SER A 121 -6.17 17.78 -16.17
CA SER A 121 -7.58 17.40 -16.06
C SER A 121 -7.88 15.99 -16.56
N HIS A 122 -6.98 15.40 -17.34
CA HIS A 122 -7.06 14.03 -17.87
C HIS A 122 -6.68 12.95 -16.86
N VAL A 123 -6.06 13.33 -15.72
CA VAL A 123 -5.62 12.38 -14.70
C VAL A 123 -6.79 11.97 -13.83
N GLU A 124 -7.13 10.69 -13.84
CA GLU A 124 -8.21 10.13 -13.04
C GLU A 124 -7.68 9.39 -11.80
N THR A 125 -8.54 9.08 -10.86
CA THR A 125 -8.19 8.32 -9.65
C THR A 125 -7.56 6.97 -9.97
N ASP A 126 -8.08 6.29 -11.00
CA ASP A 126 -7.58 4.99 -11.43
C ASP A 126 -6.16 5.07 -11.97
N ASP A 127 -5.76 6.18 -12.61
CA ASP A 127 -4.39 6.40 -13.09
C ASP A 127 -3.41 6.47 -11.92
N VAL A 128 -3.77 7.21 -10.86
CA VAL A 128 -2.95 7.33 -9.65
C VAL A 128 -2.91 6.01 -8.87
N THR A 129 -4.03 5.31 -8.78
CA THR A 129 -4.11 3.98 -8.15
C THR A 129 -3.21 2.98 -8.88
N MET A 130 -3.26 2.97 -10.21
CA MET A 130 -2.40 2.13 -11.05
C MET A 130 -0.92 2.51 -10.88
N ALA A 131 -0.58 3.80 -10.92
CA ALA A 131 0.78 4.27 -10.72
C ALA A 131 1.35 3.86 -9.35
N THR A 132 0.54 3.96 -8.29
CA THR A 132 0.89 3.51 -6.94
C THR A 132 1.21 2.00 -6.92
N SER A 133 0.38 1.20 -7.58
CA SER A 133 0.55 -0.25 -7.70
C SER A 133 1.82 -0.62 -8.47
N MET A 134 2.05 0.04 -9.61
CA MET A 134 3.25 -0.15 -10.43
C MET A 134 4.51 0.22 -9.67
N LEU A 135 4.51 1.38 -8.98
CA LEU A 135 5.64 1.86 -8.20
C LEU A 135 6.00 0.90 -7.06
N ALA A 136 5.01 0.49 -6.27
CA ALA A 136 5.22 -0.46 -5.17
C ALA A 136 5.81 -1.79 -5.67
N THR A 137 5.25 -2.31 -6.75
CA THR A 137 5.70 -3.58 -7.35
C THR A 137 7.14 -3.47 -7.88
N GLU A 138 7.46 -2.41 -8.61
CA GLU A 138 8.80 -2.20 -9.18
C GLU A 138 9.85 -2.05 -8.08
N VAL A 139 9.57 -1.23 -7.06
CA VAL A 139 10.51 -1.00 -5.94
C VAL A 139 10.69 -2.27 -5.10
N ALA A 140 9.61 -3.03 -4.84
CA ALA A 140 9.70 -4.27 -4.06
C ALA A 140 10.54 -5.35 -4.77
N ARG A 141 10.44 -5.43 -6.12
CA ARG A 141 11.17 -6.41 -6.95
C ARG A 141 12.62 -6.02 -7.18
N ALA A 142 12.96 -4.75 -7.09
CA ALA A 142 14.33 -4.28 -7.27
C ALA A 142 15.24 -4.77 -6.12
N GLU A 143 16.49 -5.08 -6.47
CA GLU A 143 17.52 -5.31 -5.45
C GLU A 143 17.60 -4.12 -4.50
N PRO A 144 17.84 -4.32 -3.19
CA PRO A 144 17.83 -3.24 -2.19
C PRO A 144 18.67 -2.03 -2.58
N ALA A 145 19.86 -2.26 -3.16
CA ALA A 145 20.76 -1.19 -3.62
C ALA A 145 20.19 -0.38 -4.81
N LEU A 146 19.30 -0.96 -5.61
CA LEU A 146 18.73 -0.34 -6.81
C LEU A 146 17.37 0.32 -6.54
N ARG A 147 16.71 0.03 -5.42
CA ARG A 147 15.38 0.58 -5.07
C ARG A 147 15.27 2.10 -5.20
N PRO A 148 16.23 2.90 -4.69
CA PRO A 148 16.14 4.36 -4.81
C PRO A 148 16.20 4.84 -6.27
N ALA A 149 16.96 4.17 -7.13
CA ALA A 149 17.04 4.51 -8.55
C ALA A 149 15.76 4.13 -9.29
N ALA A 150 15.20 2.94 -9.02
CA ALA A 150 13.92 2.48 -9.57
C ALA A 150 12.77 3.42 -9.18
N ALA A 151 12.67 3.80 -7.90
CA ALA A 151 11.68 4.73 -7.40
C ALA A 151 11.76 6.09 -8.10
N ARG A 152 12.95 6.69 -8.18
CA ARG A 152 13.14 7.99 -8.86
C ARG A 152 12.74 7.92 -10.34
N ARG A 153 13.10 6.84 -11.03
CA ARG A 153 12.76 6.67 -12.45
C ARG A 153 11.25 6.53 -12.69
N ALA A 154 10.59 5.68 -11.90
CA ALA A 154 9.15 5.49 -11.98
C ALA A 154 8.39 6.80 -11.68
N ARG A 155 8.79 7.52 -10.63
CA ARG A 155 8.19 8.82 -10.27
C ARG A 155 8.36 9.86 -11.37
N ALA A 156 9.53 9.95 -12.02
CA ALA A 156 9.73 10.86 -13.14
C ALA A 156 8.79 10.56 -14.32
N LEU A 157 8.51 9.28 -14.59
CA LEU A 157 7.53 8.88 -15.62
C LEU A 157 6.11 9.29 -15.23
N PHE A 158 5.70 9.09 -13.96
CA PHE A 158 4.38 9.48 -13.51
C PHE A 158 4.21 11.00 -13.47
N ALA A 159 5.22 11.74 -13.02
CA ALA A 159 5.19 13.21 -13.05
C ALA A 159 5.00 13.74 -14.48
N ALA A 160 5.67 13.15 -15.47
CA ALA A 160 5.48 13.51 -16.87
C ALA A 160 4.09 13.13 -17.41
N ALA A 161 3.56 11.96 -16.99
CA ALA A 161 2.23 11.50 -17.40
C ALA A 161 1.11 12.35 -16.80
N PHE A 162 1.27 12.81 -15.56
CA PHE A 162 0.27 13.58 -14.81
C PHE A 162 0.35 15.08 -15.04
N ALA A 163 1.40 15.56 -15.70
CA ALA A 163 1.60 17.00 -15.95
C ALA A 163 0.39 17.64 -16.64
N PRO A 164 0.03 18.88 -16.28
CA PRO A 164 -0.95 19.68 -17.03
C PRO A 164 -0.56 19.78 -18.50
N ARG A 165 -1.56 19.68 -19.39
CA ARG A 165 -1.42 19.82 -20.85
C ARG A 165 -1.96 21.18 -21.30
#